data_e1f0c21e70a4034292a94088d86c3477
#
_entry.id   e1f0c21e70a4034292a94088d86c3477
#
_cell.length_a   1.000
_cell.length_b   1.000
_cell.length_c   1.000
_cell.angle_alpha   90.00
_cell.angle_beta   90.00
_cell.angle_gamma   90.00
#
_symmetry.space_group_name_H-M   'P 1'
#
loop_
_entity.id
_entity.type
_entity.pdbx_description
1 polymer ?
#
loop_
_entity_poly.entity_id
_entity_poly.type
_entity_poly.pdbx_seq_one_letter_code
_entity_poly.pdbx_strand_id
1 'polypeptide(L)'
;VRSGDARIDAMHDRLEHRCFSLLARSTPVAGELRTIVAAMQVIADIGRTGDLAAHVAEIARMRYPEHAVPEPLVPNFTRMSQVAQEMVGKAGRTLLERDTDAAATLAGEDDEMDELRNEQFRLIASDDWTFGAETAVDTALLGRYYERIADHAVAMGGRIIYVITGEAPEGEDWPTT
;
A
#
# COMPACT_ATOMS: atom_id res chain seq x y z
N VAL A 1 -4.46 10.48 -12.60
CA VAL A 1 -4.31 9.16 -12.00
C VAL A 1 -4.11 8.10 -13.08
N ARG A 2 -5.04 7.87 -14.05
CA ARG A 2 -4.91 6.83 -15.09
C ARG A 2 -3.58 6.85 -15.88
N SER A 3 -3.03 8.03 -16.21
CA SER A 3 -1.73 8.12 -16.90
C SER A 3 -0.55 7.77 -15.97
N GLY A 4 -0.70 7.97 -14.67
CA GLY A 4 0.26 7.54 -13.66
C GLY A 4 0.26 6.03 -13.50
N ASP A 5 -0.90 5.43 -13.46
CA ASP A 5 -1.15 4.00 -13.37
C ASP A 5 -0.45 3.24 -14.52
N ALA A 6 -0.72 3.60 -15.77
CA ALA A 6 -0.05 3.01 -16.93
C ALA A 6 1.50 3.14 -16.90
N ARG A 7 2.04 4.17 -16.20
CA ARG A 7 3.50 4.27 -16.01
C ARG A 7 4.00 3.29 -14.96
N ILE A 8 3.23 3.06 -13.90
CA ILE A 8 3.54 2.07 -12.87
C ILE A 8 3.54 0.69 -13.50
N ASP A 9 2.49 0.32 -14.27
CA ASP A 9 2.41 -0.94 -14.99
C ASP A 9 3.61 -1.19 -15.89
N ALA A 10 3.97 -0.19 -16.72
CA ALA A 10 5.12 -0.30 -17.60
C ALA A 10 6.46 -0.40 -16.84
N MET A 11 6.56 0.11 -15.63
CA MET A 11 7.73 -0.06 -14.77
C MET A 11 7.73 -1.44 -14.13
N HIS A 12 6.58 -1.91 -13.66
CA HIS A 12 6.34 -3.25 -13.13
C HIS A 12 6.83 -4.30 -14.13
N ASP A 13 6.29 -4.30 -15.33
CA ASP A 13 6.64 -5.27 -16.39
C ASP A 13 8.15 -5.30 -16.68
N ARG A 14 8.78 -4.12 -16.77
CA ARG A 14 10.22 -4.03 -17.03
C ARG A 14 11.07 -4.60 -15.89
N LEU A 15 10.70 -4.33 -14.65
CA LEU A 15 11.42 -4.81 -13.48
C LEU A 15 11.22 -6.31 -13.28
N GLU A 16 10.01 -6.79 -13.47
CA GLU A 16 9.69 -8.22 -13.43
C GLU A 16 10.50 -8.98 -14.48
N HIS A 17 10.49 -8.52 -15.74
CA HIS A 17 11.30 -9.10 -16.80
C HIS A 17 12.80 -9.10 -16.49
N ARG A 18 13.29 -8.06 -15.84
CA ARG A 18 14.68 -7.98 -15.38
C ARG A 18 14.99 -9.02 -14.30
N CYS A 19 14.09 -9.22 -13.33
CA CYS A 19 14.22 -10.25 -12.31
C CYS A 19 14.27 -11.65 -12.93
N PHE A 20 13.34 -11.97 -13.84
CA PHE A 20 13.36 -13.25 -14.58
C PHE A 20 14.64 -13.43 -15.40
N SER A 21 15.13 -12.38 -16.05
CA SER A 21 16.38 -12.44 -16.82
C SER A 21 17.59 -12.74 -15.94
N LEU A 22 17.63 -12.19 -14.72
CA LEU A 22 18.68 -12.48 -13.75
C LEU A 22 18.61 -13.92 -13.27
N LEU A 23 17.41 -14.42 -12.93
CA LEU A 23 17.20 -15.81 -12.52
C LEU A 23 17.60 -16.81 -13.63
N ALA A 24 17.30 -16.49 -14.89
CA ALA A 24 17.57 -17.37 -16.02
C ALA A 24 19.06 -17.40 -16.45
N ARG A 25 19.79 -16.32 -16.24
CA ARG A 25 21.18 -16.18 -16.73
C ARG A 25 22.25 -16.40 -15.69
N SER A 26 21.89 -16.28 -14.43
CA SER A 26 22.79 -16.50 -13.31
C SER A 26 22.23 -17.63 -12.46
N THR A 27 23.08 -18.20 -11.62
CA THR A 27 22.63 -19.15 -10.59
C THR A 27 22.72 -18.41 -9.25
N PRO A 28 21.76 -17.50 -8.96
CA PRO A 28 21.84 -16.70 -7.75
C PRO A 28 21.71 -17.58 -6.53
N VAL A 29 22.51 -17.35 -5.51
CA VAL A 29 22.51 -18.12 -4.26
C VAL A 29 22.26 -17.21 -3.07
N ALA A 30 21.67 -17.77 -2.05
CA ALA A 30 21.47 -17.11 -0.75
C ALA A 30 20.97 -15.65 -0.88
N GLY A 31 21.80 -14.68 -0.52
CA GLY A 31 21.44 -13.27 -0.50
C GLY A 31 21.04 -12.67 -1.86
N GLU A 32 21.61 -13.14 -2.97
CA GLU A 32 21.24 -12.67 -4.31
C GLU A 32 19.85 -13.18 -4.68
N LEU A 33 19.55 -14.45 -4.44
CA LEU A 33 18.23 -15.04 -4.69
C LEU A 33 17.17 -14.34 -3.84
N ARG A 34 17.46 -14.15 -2.55
CA ARG A 34 16.58 -13.43 -1.63
C ARG A 34 16.25 -12.01 -2.13
N THR A 35 17.27 -11.28 -2.59
CA THR A 35 17.10 -9.94 -3.15
C THR A 35 16.19 -9.93 -4.38
N ILE A 36 16.38 -10.88 -5.31
CA ILE A 36 15.56 -10.94 -6.54
C ILE A 36 14.10 -11.28 -6.20
N VAL A 37 13.88 -12.27 -5.32
CA VAL A 37 12.54 -12.69 -4.92
C VAL A 37 11.81 -11.55 -4.19
N ALA A 38 12.45 -10.90 -3.23
CA ALA A 38 11.87 -9.76 -2.52
C ALA A 38 11.60 -8.58 -3.46
N ALA A 39 12.48 -8.31 -4.43
CA ALA A 39 12.25 -7.27 -5.44
C ALA A 39 10.99 -7.55 -6.26
N MET A 40 10.74 -8.80 -6.67
CA MET A 40 9.51 -9.17 -7.39
C MET A 40 8.26 -8.93 -6.53
N GLN A 41 8.33 -9.23 -5.23
CA GLN A 41 7.22 -9.00 -4.30
C GLN A 41 6.97 -7.50 -4.07
N VAL A 42 8.03 -6.70 -3.88
CA VAL A 42 7.92 -5.22 -3.73
C VAL A 42 7.33 -4.60 -5.00
N ILE A 43 7.75 -5.05 -6.18
CA ILE A 43 7.20 -4.58 -7.46
C ILE A 43 5.70 -4.87 -7.54
N ALA A 44 5.27 -6.05 -7.12
CA ALA A 44 3.85 -6.42 -7.08
C ALA A 44 3.05 -5.54 -6.09
N ASP A 45 3.60 -5.24 -4.90
CA ASP A 45 2.95 -4.34 -3.93
C ASP A 45 2.81 -2.92 -4.46
N ILE A 46 3.83 -2.40 -5.16
CA ILE A 46 3.76 -1.07 -5.80
C ILE A 46 2.67 -1.05 -6.88
N GLY A 47 2.58 -2.09 -7.70
CA GLY A 47 1.51 -2.24 -8.70
C GLY A 47 0.13 -2.21 -8.04
N ARG A 48 -0.08 -3.00 -6.98
CA ARG A 48 -1.34 -3.01 -6.22
C ARG A 48 -1.68 -1.67 -5.59
N THR A 49 -0.68 -0.95 -5.09
CA THR A 49 -0.86 0.42 -4.56
C THR A 49 -1.34 1.37 -5.65
N GLY A 50 -0.81 1.24 -6.89
CA GLY A 50 -1.26 1.99 -8.06
C GLY A 50 -2.72 1.70 -8.41
N ASP A 51 -3.10 0.42 -8.50
CA ASP A 51 -4.48 -0.03 -8.74
C ASP A 51 -5.46 0.58 -7.72
N LEU A 52 -5.11 0.51 -6.42
CA LEU A 52 -5.95 1.05 -5.33
C LEU A 52 -6.12 2.57 -5.43
N ALA A 53 -5.05 3.30 -5.76
CA ALA A 53 -5.12 4.73 -5.99
C ALA A 53 -5.99 5.08 -7.22
N ALA A 54 -5.98 4.24 -8.26
CA ALA A 54 -6.86 4.38 -9.40
C ALA A 54 -8.34 4.15 -9.02
N HIS A 55 -8.64 3.16 -8.18
CA HIS A 55 -9.99 2.92 -7.67
C HIS A 55 -10.52 4.10 -6.83
N VAL A 56 -9.70 4.71 -5.97
CA VAL A 56 -10.07 5.93 -5.24
C VAL A 56 -10.48 7.05 -6.21
N ALA A 57 -9.67 7.28 -7.24
CA ALA A 57 -9.97 8.30 -8.26
C ALA A 57 -11.22 7.95 -9.10
N GLU A 58 -11.51 6.68 -9.29
CA GLU A 58 -12.66 6.18 -10.04
C GLU A 58 -13.97 6.46 -9.30
N ILE A 59 -14.03 6.21 -7.98
CA ILE A 59 -15.19 6.58 -7.14
C ILE A 59 -15.42 8.10 -7.18
N ALA A 60 -14.37 8.90 -6.99
CA ALA A 60 -14.47 10.36 -7.06
C ALA A 60 -15.03 10.83 -8.40
N ARG A 61 -14.63 10.19 -9.50
CA ARG A 61 -15.10 10.52 -10.85
C ARG A 61 -16.55 10.11 -11.11
N MET A 62 -16.98 8.98 -10.56
CA MET A 62 -18.37 8.52 -10.70
C MET A 62 -19.36 9.46 -10.03
N ARG A 63 -18.95 10.13 -8.96
CA ARG A 63 -19.81 11.05 -8.21
C ARG A 63 -19.78 12.49 -8.74
N TYR A 64 -18.85 12.84 -9.62
CA TYR A 64 -18.79 14.19 -10.16
C TYR A 64 -20.12 14.59 -10.85
N PRO A 65 -20.66 15.83 -10.61
CA PRO A 65 -20.07 16.97 -9.90
C PRO A 65 -20.21 16.95 -8.36
N GLU A 66 -20.85 15.96 -7.78
CA GLU A 66 -21.00 15.83 -6.34
C GLU A 66 -19.74 15.22 -5.69
N HIS A 67 -19.69 15.25 -4.38
CA HIS A 67 -18.59 14.66 -3.61
C HIS A 67 -18.93 13.21 -3.22
N ALA A 68 -17.96 12.31 -3.38
CA ALA A 68 -18.10 10.92 -2.94
C ALA A 68 -18.05 10.79 -1.41
N VAL A 69 -17.35 11.72 -0.75
CA VAL A 69 -17.16 11.76 0.70
C VAL A 69 -18.09 12.82 1.29
N PRO A 70 -18.95 12.47 2.27
CA PRO A 70 -19.78 13.43 2.97
C PRO A 70 -18.94 14.40 3.82
N GLU A 71 -19.41 15.62 3.97
CA GLU A 71 -18.67 16.72 4.64
C GLU A 71 -18.07 16.33 6.02
N PRO A 72 -18.78 15.63 6.91
CA PRO A 72 -18.23 15.24 8.21
C PRO A 72 -17.01 14.32 8.13
N LEU A 73 -16.85 13.55 7.05
CA LEU A 73 -15.74 12.63 6.84
C LEU A 73 -14.59 13.19 6.02
N VAL A 74 -14.71 14.40 5.48
CA VAL A 74 -13.64 15.04 4.69
C VAL A 74 -12.32 15.15 5.48
N PRO A 75 -12.29 15.57 6.76
CA PRO A 75 -11.05 15.61 7.53
C PRO A 75 -10.42 14.24 7.72
N ASN A 76 -11.23 13.22 8.01
CA ASN A 76 -10.80 11.83 8.20
C ASN A 76 -10.15 11.30 6.91
N PHE A 77 -10.80 11.39 5.75
CA PHE A 77 -10.22 10.97 4.46
C PHE A 77 -9.00 11.79 4.03
N THR A 78 -8.96 13.07 4.37
CA THR A 78 -7.77 13.90 4.16
C THR A 78 -6.59 13.33 4.94
N ARG A 79 -6.79 12.96 6.21
CA ARG A 79 -5.74 12.36 7.02
C ARG A 79 -5.35 10.96 6.51
N MET A 80 -6.31 10.09 6.15
CA MET A 80 -6.01 8.79 5.54
C MET A 80 -5.14 8.93 4.30
N SER A 81 -5.43 9.90 3.43
CA SER A 81 -4.63 10.12 2.22
C SER A 81 -3.20 10.56 2.53
N GLN A 82 -3.02 11.38 3.58
CA GLN A 82 -1.69 11.80 4.04
C GLN A 82 -0.91 10.61 4.62
N VAL A 83 -1.52 9.84 5.53
CA VAL A 83 -0.90 8.64 6.12
C VAL A 83 -0.46 7.67 5.03
N ALA A 84 -1.34 7.35 4.08
CA ALA A 84 -1.02 6.47 2.97
C ALA A 84 0.18 6.98 2.14
N GLN A 85 0.22 8.28 1.81
CA GLN A 85 1.34 8.89 1.08
C GLN A 85 2.64 8.87 1.89
N GLU A 86 2.57 9.16 3.19
CA GLU A 86 3.71 9.14 4.11
C GLU A 86 4.31 7.75 4.20
N MET A 87 3.47 6.70 4.40
CA MET A 87 3.89 5.31 4.49
C MET A 87 4.51 4.79 3.19
N VAL A 88 3.87 5.00 2.04
CA VAL A 88 4.42 4.59 0.74
C VAL A 88 5.72 5.33 0.44
N GLY A 89 5.78 6.63 0.71
CA GLY A 89 7.00 7.43 0.55
C GLY A 89 8.12 6.95 1.48
N LYS A 90 7.81 6.56 2.71
CA LYS A 90 8.75 6.00 3.67
C LYS A 90 9.26 4.64 3.21
N ALA A 91 8.39 3.72 2.80
CA ALA A 91 8.79 2.43 2.25
C ALA A 91 9.77 2.59 1.06
N GLY A 92 9.51 3.56 0.17
CA GLY A 92 10.43 3.87 -0.93
C GLY A 92 11.79 4.40 -0.46
N ARG A 93 11.85 5.28 0.54
CA ARG A 93 13.10 5.79 1.11
C ARG A 93 13.89 4.69 1.82
N THR A 94 13.24 3.87 2.66
CA THR A 94 13.90 2.77 3.37
C THR A 94 14.55 1.77 2.41
N LEU A 95 13.91 1.52 1.26
CA LEU A 95 14.50 0.68 0.20
C LEU A 95 15.79 1.31 -0.36
N LEU A 96 15.79 2.61 -0.64
CA LEU A 96 16.94 3.30 -1.22
C LEU A 96 18.10 3.45 -0.21
N GLU A 97 17.78 3.76 1.03
CA GLU A 97 18.74 4.03 2.11
C GLU A 97 19.17 2.76 2.85
N ARG A 98 18.46 1.64 2.63
CA ARG A 98 18.61 0.35 3.32
C ARG A 98 18.46 0.50 4.85
N ASP A 99 17.51 1.35 5.27
CA ASP A 99 17.24 1.68 6.66
C ASP A 99 16.19 0.72 7.24
N THR A 100 16.68 -0.28 7.98
CA THR A 100 15.82 -1.30 8.61
C THR A 100 15.03 -0.75 9.79
N ASP A 101 15.56 0.23 10.52
CA ASP A 101 14.87 0.81 11.68
C ASP A 101 13.67 1.63 11.21
N ALA A 102 13.86 2.45 10.17
CA ALA A 102 12.75 3.17 9.54
C ALA A 102 11.73 2.22 8.91
N ALA A 103 12.15 1.08 8.33
CA ALA A 103 11.24 0.07 7.79
C ALA A 103 10.38 -0.57 8.89
N ALA A 104 10.96 -0.86 10.05
CA ALA A 104 10.27 -1.47 11.19
C ALA A 104 9.16 -0.56 11.77
N THR A 105 9.30 0.77 11.68
CA THR A 105 8.29 1.70 12.20
C THR A 105 7.02 1.76 11.34
N LEU A 106 7.03 1.23 10.09
CA LEU A 106 5.86 1.22 9.21
C LEU A 106 4.69 0.43 9.82
N ALA A 107 4.96 -0.67 10.53
CA ALA A 107 3.93 -1.46 11.19
C ALA A 107 3.17 -0.67 12.27
N GLY A 108 3.86 0.20 13.02
CA GLY A 108 3.22 1.06 14.03
C GLY A 108 2.46 2.26 13.42
N GLU A 109 2.82 2.68 12.21
CA GLU A 109 2.09 3.75 11.49
C GLU A 109 0.76 3.26 10.91
N ASP A 110 0.60 1.96 10.74
CA ASP A 110 -0.65 1.33 10.30
C ASP A 110 -1.77 1.45 11.33
N ASP A 111 -1.45 1.49 12.63
CA ASP A 111 -2.42 1.68 13.71
C ASP A 111 -3.27 2.96 13.52
N GLU A 112 -2.66 4.05 13.05
CA GLU A 112 -3.38 5.30 12.76
C GLU A 112 -4.38 5.12 11.60
N MET A 113 -4.00 4.38 10.56
CA MET A 113 -4.88 4.08 9.43
C MET A 113 -6.10 3.27 9.88
N ASP A 114 -5.88 2.28 10.72
CA ASP A 114 -6.93 1.44 11.29
C ASP A 114 -7.89 2.23 12.19
N GLU A 115 -7.39 3.15 13.01
CA GLU A 115 -8.22 4.03 13.82
C GLU A 115 -9.12 4.92 12.95
N LEU A 116 -8.57 5.56 11.92
CA LEU A 116 -9.30 6.39 10.96
C LEU A 116 -10.40 5.60 10.26
N ARG A 117 -10.11 4.36 9.86
CA ARG A 117 -11.10 3.45 9.25
C ARG A 117 -12.21 3.07 10.25
N ASN A 118 -11.85 2.78 11.49
CA ASN A 118 -12.82 2.45 12.53
C ASN A 118 -13.76 3.63 12.85
N GLU A 119 -13.29 4.86 12.77
CA GLU A 119 -14.12 6.06 12.91
C GLU A 119 -15.18 6.15 11.81
N GLN A 120 -14.80 5.86 10.56
CA GLN A 120 -15.73 5.82 9.43
C GLN A 120 -16.84 4.79 9.65
N PHE A 121 -16.49 3.57 10.05
CA PHE A 121 -17.46 2.51 10.29
C PHE A 121 -18.42 2.86 11.44
N ARG A 122 -17.90 3.50 12.51
CA ARG A 122 -18.76 3.96 13.62
C ARG A 122 -19.80 4.98 13.14
N LEU A 123 -19.40 5.93 12.28
CA LEU A 123 -20.32 6.91 11.74
C LEU A 123 -21.33 6.28 10.78
N ILE A 124 -20.88 5.41 9.84
CA ILE A 124 -21.75 4.71 8.89
C ILE A 124 -22.80 3.86 9.61
N ALA A 125 -22.42 3.23 10.72
CA ALA A 125 -23.30 2.35 11.51
C ALA A 125 -24.14 3.10 12.55
N SER A 126 -24.00 4.41 12.69
CA SER A 126 -24.73 5.20 13.66
C SER A 126 -26.12 5.65 13.15
N ASP A 127 -26.99 6.01 14.07
CA ASP A 127 -28.29 6.63 13.75
C ASP A 127 -28.14 8.03 13.11
N ASP A 128 -26.96 8.64 13.23
CA ASP A 128 -26.62 9.93 12.63
C ASP A 128 -26.30 9.85 11.13
N TRP A 129 -26.23 8.63 10.57
CA TRP A 129 -25.96 8.45 9.14
C TRP A 129 -27.19 8.81 8.30
N THR A 130 -27.19 9.98 7.70
CA THR A 130 -28.28 10.50 6.87
C THR A 130 -27.98 10.58 5.37
N PHE A 131 -26.80 10.10 4.94
CA PHE A 131 -26.29 10.27 3.56
C PHE A 131 -26.70 9.15 2.60
N GLY A 132 -27.50 8.19 3.07
CA GLY A 132 -28.00 7.10 2.26
C GLY A 132 -27.02 5.93 2.07
N ALA A 133 -27.54 4.83 1.52
CA ALA A 133 -26.80 3.58 1.38
C ALA A 133 -25.67 3.66 0.33
N GLU A 134 -25.87 4.40 -0.74
CA GLU A 134 -24.91 4.54 -1.82
C GLU A 134 -23.62 5.23 -1.31
N THR A 135 -23.78 6.34 -0.58
CA THR A 135 -22.66 7.06 0.04
C THR A 135 -21.99 6.21 1.13
N ALA A 136 -22.73 5.38 1.86
CA ALA A 136 -22.17 4.45 2.83
C ALA A 136 -21.24 3.42 2.15
N VAL A 137 -21.65 2.87 1.01
CA VAL A 137 -20.86 1.92 0.23
C VAL A 137 -19.59 2.59 -0.30
N ASP A 138 -19.69 3.78 -0.91
CA ASP A 138 -18.54 4.51 -1.43
C ASP A 138 -17.53 4.83 -0.31
N THR A 139 -18.03 5.32 0.83
CA THR A 139 -17.22 5.64 2.01
C THR A 139 -16.48 4.39 2.52
N ALA A 140 -17.18 3.26 2.65
CA ALA A 140 -16.59 2.01 3.10
C ALA A 140 -15.51 1.49 2.12
N LEU A 141 -15.75 1.59 0.81
CA LEU A 141 -14.79 1.20 -0.22
C LEU A 141 -13.57 2.10 -0.23
N LEU A 142 -13.74 3.42 -0.16
CA LEU A 142 -12.63 4.38 -0.09
C LEU A 142 -11.75 4.11 1.13
N GLY A 143 -12.37 3.92 2.32
CA GLY A 143 -11.64 3.57 3.54
C GLY A 143 -10.84 2.27 3.38
N ARG A 144 -11.45 1.24 2.77
CA ARG A 144 -10.77 -0.02 2.50
C ARG A 144 -9.60 0.12 1.52
N TYR A 145 -9.70 0.99 0.51
CA TYR A 145 -8.61 1.21 -0.43
C TYR A 145 -7.41 1.89 0.24
N TYR A 146 -7.63 2.90 1.08
CA TYR A 146 -6.55 3.55 1.83
C TYR A 146 -5.87 2.61 2.81
N GLU A 147 -6.64 1.83 3.57
CA GLU A 147 -6.10 0.82 4.48
C GLU A 147 -5.24 -0.20 3.71
N ARG A 148 -5.69 -0.72 2.57
CA ARG A 148 -4.89 -1.64 1.76
C ARG A 148 -3.63 -1.02 1.17
N ILE A 149 -3.62 0.28 0.89
CA ILE A 149 -2.40 0.99 0.49
C ILE A 149 -1.39 0.97 1.64
N ALA A 150 -1.83 1.20 2.87
CA ALA A 150 -1.00 1.13 4.07
C ALA A 150 -0.48 -0.30 4.31
N ASP A 151 -1.34 -1.33 4.24
CA ASP A 151 -0.96 -2.75 4.30
C ASP A 151 0.20 -3.07 3.34
N HIS A 152 0.12 -2.61 2.09
CA HIS A 152 1.18 -2.84 1.10
C HIS A 152 2.48 -2.11 1.47
N ALA A 153 2.41 -0.92 2.07
CA ALA A 153 3.60 -0.21 2.56
C ALA A 153 4.28 -0.96 3.71
N VAL A 154 3.51 -1.51 4.66
CA VAL A 154 4.01 -2.38 5.74
C VAL A 154 4.67 -3.63 5.16
N ALA A 155 4.00 -4.30 4.22
CA ALA A 155 4.54 -5.49 3.56
C ALA A 155 5.88 -5.20 2.84
N MET A 156 6.00 -4.06 2.16
CA MET A 156 7.26 -3.62 1.57
C MET A 156 8.34 -3.43 2.63
N GLY A 157 8.03 -2.82 3.77
CA GLY A 157 8.95 -2.66 4.90
C GLY A 157 9.51 -3.99 5.40
N GLY A 158 8.66 -4.98 5.66
CA GLY A 158 9.07 -6.33 6.07
C GLY A 158 10.02 -7.00 5.07
N ARG A 159 9.74 -6.88 3.76
CA ARG A 159 10.61 -7.42 2.71
C ARG A 159 11.96 -6.73 2.62
N ILE A 160 12.01 -5.42 2.86
CA ILE A 160 13.26 -4.66 2.91
C ILE A 160 14.13 -5.14 4.07
N ILE A 161 13.56 -5.32 5.27
CA ILE A 161 14.25 -5.88 6.43
C ILE A 161 14.82 -7.26 6.08
N TYR A 162 14.00 -8.15 5.53
CA TYR A 162 14.43 -9.49 5.15
C TYR A 162 15.57 -9.51 4.13
N VAL A 163 15.55 -8.62 3.14
CA VAL A 163 16.65 -8.51 2.16
C VAL A 163 17.96 -8.11 2.82
N ILE A 164 17.90 -7.21 3.80
CA ILE A 164 19.08 -6.62 4.42
C ILE A 164 19.66 -7.53 5.51
N THR A 165 18.80 -8.06 6.38
CA THR A 165 19.20 -8.82 7.57
C THR A 165 19.21 -10.33 7.34
N GLY A 166 18.35 -10.83 6.46
CA GLY A 166 18.05 -12.25 6.31
C GLY A 166 17.06 -12.80 7.33
N GLU A 167 16.54 -11.94 8.22
CA GLU A 167 15.56 -12.31 9.23
C GLU A 167 14.14 -12.12 8.68
N ALA A 168 13.29 -13.16 8.80
CA ALA A 168 11.91 -13.07 8.38
C ALA A 168 11.14 -12.06 9.24
N PRO A 169 10.08 -11.40 8.70
CA PRO A 169 9.19 -10.61 9.49
C PRO A 169 8.59 -11.43 10.64
N GLU A 170 8.24 -10.76 11.74
CA GLU A 170 7.66 -11.42 12.90
C GLU A 170 6.36 -12.16 12.54
N GLY A 171 6.28 -13.43 12.90
CA GLY A 171 5.12 -14.28 12.58
C GLY A 171 5.19 -14.97 11.21
N GLU A 172 6.23 -14.74 10.41
CA GLU A 172 6.45 -15.36 9.11
C GLU A 172 7.55 -16.41 9.18
N ASP A 173 7.33 -17.58 8.56
CA ASP A 173 8.32 -18.66 8.49
C ASP A 173 9.02 -18.66 7.11
N TRP A 174 9.88 -17.67 6.91
CA TRP A 174 10.65 -17.55 5.67
C TRP A 174 12.00 -18.25 5.79
N PRO A 175 12.57 -18.77 4.68
CA PRO A 175 13.89 -19.40 4.70
C PRO A 175 14.98 -18.43 5.18
N THR A 176 15.52 -18.70 6.36
CA THR A 176 16.65 -17.98 6.96
C THR A 176 17.93 -18.78 6.74
N THR A 177 18.68 -18.50 5.68
CA THR A 177 20.00 -19.12 5.43
C THR A 177 21.00 -18.10 4.97
#